data_ca781224cd106359761ecab390e31d89
#
_entry.id   ca781224cd106359761ecab390e31d89
#
_cell.length_a   1.000
_cell.length_b   1.000
_cell.length_c   1.000
_cell.angle_alpha   90.00
_cell.angle_beta   90.00
_cell.angle_gamma   90.00
#
_symmetry.space_group_name_H-M   'P 1'
#
loop_
_entity.id
_entity.type
_entity.pdbx_description
1 polymer ?
#
loop_
_entity_poly.entity_id
_entity_poly.type
_entity_poly.pdbx_seq_one_letter_code
_entity_poly.pdbx_strand_id
1 'polypeptide(L)'
;GYGAQMAEITVDTELGLLKINKITAAHDLGKTINPLLAEGQIEGGIAQGIGFALMEEYIPSKTENLHDYLIPSIGDVPEIESILIEKNDPEGPFGARGLGEHVLIPTAPAIMNALRNATGAIITKLPALPDRILEAIEISKNGSK
;
A
#
# COMPACT_ATOMS: atom_id res chain seq x y z
N GLY A 1 -2.11 12.59 -12.95
CA GLY A 1 -0.84 11.94 -12.68
C GLY A 1 -0.93 10.44 -12.91
N TYR A 2 0.20 9.79 -13.02
CA TYR A 2 0.33 8.34 -13.13
C TYR A 2 1.24 7.86 -12.01
N GLY A 3 0.95 6.67 -11.46
CA GLY A 3 1.78 6.07 -10.43
C GLY A 3 1.82 4.56 -10.57
N ALA A 4 2.96 3.98 -10.21
CA ALA A 4 3.15 2.54 -10.10
C ALA A 4 3.95 2.24 -8.84
N GLN A 5 3.58 1.17 -8.15
CA GLN A 5 4.27 0.73 -6.95
C GLN A 5 4.58 -0.76 -7.01
N MET A 6 5.69 -1.14 -6.40
CA MET A 6 6.11 -2.51 -6.19
C MET A 6 6.35 -2.74 -4.70
N ALA A 7 5.80 -3.81 -4.15
CA ALA A 7 6.00 -4.19 -2.77
C ALA A 7 6.87 -5.46 -2.68
N GLU A 8 7.88 -5.42 -1.82
CA GLU A 8 8.67 -6.57 -1.39
C GLU A 8 8.18 -6.99 -0.01
N ILE A 9 7.75 -8.23 0.13
CA ILE A 9 7.12 -8.73 1.36
C ILE A 9 7.74 -10.03 1.83
N THR A 10 7.56 -10.31 3.11
CA THR A 10 7.74 -11.63 3.72
C THR A 10 6.42 -12.09 4.31
N VAL A 11 6.03 -13.34 4.06
CA VAL A 11 4.79 -13.91 4.57
C VAL A 11 5.10 -15.15 5.41
N ASP A 12 4.61 -15.15 6.65
CA ASP A 12 4.54 -16.36 7.47
C ASP A 12 3.24 -17.08 7.13
N THR A 13 3.34 -18.20 6.43
CA THR A 13 2.18 -18.97 5.97
C THR A 13 1.56 -19.87 7.02
N GLU A 14 2.16 -19.98 8.20
CA GLU A 14 1.61 -20.71 9.35
C GLU A 14 0.78 -19.79 10.24
N LEU A 15 1.22 -18.52 10.38
CA LEU A 15 0.56 -17.52 11.21
C LEU A 15 -0.28 -16.52 10.41
N GLY A 16 -0.17 -16.49 9.10
CA GLY A 16 -0.84 -15.50 8.25
C GLY A 16 -0.28 -14.09 8.39
N LEU A 17 0.94 -13.94 8.91
CA LEU A 17 1.56 -12.65 9.14
C LEU A 17 2.28 -12.17 7.88
N LEU A 18 1.99 -10.94 7.48
CA LEU A 18 2.64 -10.27 6.36
C LEU A 18 3.49 -9.12 6.88
N LYS A 19 4.76 -9.11 6.49
CA LYS A 19 5.69 -8.00 6.71
C LYS A 19 6.07 -7.38 5.38
N ILE A 20 5.94 -6.07 5.26
CA ILE A 20 6.43 -5.33 4.10
C ILE A 20 7.90 -4.99 4.38
N ASN A 21 8.79 -5.41 3.49
CA ASN A 21 10.22 -5.13 3.60
C ASN A 21 10.58 -3.80 2.94
N LYS A 22 10.01 -3.55 1.74
CA LYS A 22 10.26 -2.34 0.95
C LYS A 22 9.10 -2.03 0.03
N ILE A 23 8.87 -0.75 -0.23
CA ILE A 23 8.00 -0.29 -1.32
C ILE A 23 8.80 0.65 -2.22
N THR A 24 8.86 0.31 -3.51
CA THR A 24 9.38 1.21 -4.55
C THR A 24 8.21 1.86 -5.26
N ALA A 25 8.19 3.19 -5.29
CA ALA A 25 7.07 3.98 -5.79
C ALA A 25 7.53 4.98 -6.85
N ALA A 26 7.01 4.86 -8.06
CA ALA A 26 7.27 5.78 -9.17
C ALA A 26 6.01 6.60 -9.45
N HIS A 27 6.11 7.92 -9.36
CA HIS A 27 4.98 8.83 -9.56
C HIS A 27 5.33 9.96 -10.52
N ASP A 28 4.45 10.19 -11.49
CA ASP A 28 4.51 11.34 -12.40
C ASP A 28 3.77 12.53 -11.75
N LEU A 29 4.54 13.56 -11.43
CA LEU A 29 4.05 14.80 -10.82
C LEU A 29 4.23 16.02 -11.74
N GLY A 30 4.46 15.79 -13.03
CA GLY A 30 4.79 16.88 -13.93
C GLY A 30 6.16 17.43 -13.58
N LYS A 31 6.28 18.74 -13.33
CA LYS A 31 7.51 19.32 -12.79
C LYS A 31 7.50 19.28 -11.27
N THR A 32 8.53 18.73 -10.67
CA THR A 32 8.72 18.71 -9.22
C THR A 32 9.09 20.10 -8.72
N ILE A 33 8.20 20.74 -7.98
CA ILE A 33 8.42 22.09 -7.43
C ILE A 33 9.31 22.02 -6.19
N ASN A 34 9.07 21.02 -5.32
CA ASN A 34 9.87 20.77 -4.13
C ASN A 34 10.05 19.26 -3.93
N PRO A 35 11.23 18.71 -4.27
CA PRO A 35 11.47 17.28 -4.17
C PRO A 35 11.26 16.71 -2.76
N LEU A 36 11.77 17.37 -1.72
CA LEU A 36 11.65 16.91 -0.35
C LEU A 36 10.20 16.78 0.10
N LEU A 37 9.36 17.78 -0.21
CA LEU A 37 7.95 17.74 0.12
C LEU A 37 7.19 16.72 -0.74
N ALA A 38 7.60 16.51 -1.99
CA ALA A 38 7.03 15.50 -2.86
C ALA A 38 7.31 14.07 -2.32
N GLU A 39 8.55 13.79 -1.92
CA GLU A 39 8.92 12.52 -1.28
C GLU A 39 8.12 12.30 0.00
N GLY A 40 8.03 13.28 0.89
CA GLY A 40 7.22 13.19 2.11
C GLY A 40 5.73 12.95 1.84
N GLN A 41 5.19 13.49 0.74
CA GLN A 41 3.82 13.21 0.30
C GLN A 41 3.65 11.76 -0.19
N ILE A 42 4.65 11.22 -0.89
CA ILE A 42 4.66 9.83 -1.35
C ILE A 42 4.74 8.89 -0.14
N GLU A 43 5.66 9.12 0.79
CA GLU A 43 5.80 8.32 2.00
C GLU A 43 4.51 8.33 2.84
N GLY A 44 3.90 9.49 3.05
CA GLY A 44 2.65 9.64 3.78
C GLY A 44 1.47 8.92 3.11
N GLY A 45 1.35 8.99 1.79
CA GLY A 45 0.33 8.28 1.03
C GLY A 45 0.51 6.76 1.06
N ILE A 46 1.76 6.29 1.01
CA ILE A 46 2.08 4.86 1.15
C ILE A 46 1.74 4.36 2.56
N ALA A 47 2.11 5.10 3.60
CA ALA A 47 1.76 4.75 4.98
C ALA A 47 0.23 4.59 5.15
N GLN A 48 -0.55 5.52 4.61
CA GLN A 48 -2.01 5.41 4.60
C GLN A 48 -2.48 4.18 3.81
N GLY A 49 -1.89 3.91 2.65
CA GLY A 49 -2.23 2.73 1.84
C GLY A 49 -1.91 1.40 2.52
N ILE A 50 -0.85 1.35 3.33
CA ILE A 50 -0.52 0.19 4.18
C ILE A 50 -1.61 -0.03 5.23
N GLY A 51 -2.09 1.04 5.87
CA GLY A 51 -3.19 0.98 6.81
C GLY A 51 -4.44 0.35 6.19
N PHE A 52 -4.86 0.82 5.02
CA PHE A 52 -6.01 0.25 4.30
C PHE A 52 -5.79 -1.21 3.88
N ALA A 53 -4.57 -1.57 3.53
CA ALA A 53 -4.26 -2.92 3.10
C ALA A 53 -4.28 -3.94 4.23
N LEU A 54 -3.77 -3.59 5.42
CA LEU A 54 -3.40 -4.56 6.44
C LEU A 54 -4.02 -4.34 7.83
N MET A 55 -4.53 -3.14 8.16
CA MET A 55 -4.81 -2.79 9.56
C MET A 55 -6.19 -2.16 9.77
N GLU A 56 -6.59 -1.20 8.93
CA GLU A 56 -7.73 -0.34 9.18
C GLU A 56 -9.06 -1.05 8.88
N GLU A 57 -9.85 -1.31 9.91
CA GLU A 57 -11.19 -1.87 9.76
C GLU A 57 -12.18 -1.16 10.67
N TYR A 58 -13.21 -0.54 10.06
CA TYR A 58 -14.32 0.01 10.80
C TYR A 58 -15.41 -1.05 11.00
N ILE A 59 -15.67 -1.39 12.25
CA ILE A 59 -16.72 -2.34 12.63
C ILE A 59 -17.80 -1.56 13.38
N PRO A 60 -19.03 -1.42 12.83
CA PRO A 60 -20.11 -0.71 13.49
C PRO A 60 -20.36 -1.23 14.89
N SER A 61 -20.58 -0.33 15.84
CA SER A 61 -20.81 -0.63 17.28
C SER A 61 -19.62 -1.26 18.03
N LYS A 62 -18.44 -1.36 17.41
CA LYS A 62 -17.20 -1.83 18.06
C LYS A 62 -16.08 -0.82 17.94
N THR A 63 -15.93 -0.22 16.76
CA THR A 63 -14.86 0.76 16.51
C THR A 63 -15.29 2.12 17.04
N GLU A 64 -14.82 2.49 18.23
CA GLU A 64 -15.19 3.74 18.91
C GLU A 64 -14.02 4.74 19.02
N ASN A 65 -12.78 4.25 18.91
CA ASN A 65 -11.57 5.06 19.10
C ASN A 65 -10.36 4.42 18.40
N LEU A 66 -9.16 5.03 18.53
CA LEU A 66 -7.93 4.54 17.90
C LEU A 66 -7.31 3.29 18.56
N HIS A 67 -7.86 2.77 19.65
CA HIS A 67 -7.50 1.44 20.14
C HIS A 67 -8.21 0.34 19.34
N ASP A 68 -9.35 0.67 18.78
CA ASP A 68 -10.17 -0.26 17.99
C ASP A 68 -9.92 -0.10 16.48
N TYR A 69 -9.63 1.14 16.05
CA TYR A 69 -9.27 1.47 14.66
C TYR A 69 -7.76 1.65 14.57
N LEU A 70 -7.08 0.61 14.13
CA LEU A 70 -5.62 0.60 14.06
C LEU A 70 -5.14 1.34 12.81
N ILE A 71 -4.23 2.30 13.02
CA ILE A 71 -3.52 2.96 11.93
C ILE A 71 -2.03 2.62 12.03
N PRO A 72 -1.28 2.63 10.90
CA PRO A 72 0.15 2.37 10.94
C PRO A 72 0.91 3.34 11.84
N SER A 73 1.78 2.78 12.65
CA SER A 73 2.77 3.54 13.42
C SER A 73 4.10 3.63 12.67
N ILE A 74 5.06 4.37 13.20
CA ILE A 74 6.40 4.48 12.59
C ILE A 74 7.11 3.11 12.46
N GLY A 75 6.77 2.15 13.32
CA GLY A 75 7.32 0.79 13.26
C GLY A 75 6.74 -0.08 12.15
N ASP A 76 5.59 0.30 11.59
CA ASP A 76 4.89 -0.45 10.56
C ASP A 76 5.24 0.00 9.15
N VAL A 77 5.85 1.19 9.01
CA VAL A 77 6.25 1.75 7.71
C VAL A 77 7.59 1.15 7.29
N PRO A 78 7.66 0.52 6.11
CA PRO A 78 8.88 -0.09 5.61
C PRO A 78 9.84 0.95 5.03
N GLU A 79 10.98 0.49 4.49
CA GLU A 79 11.79 1.31 3.60
C GLU A 79 10.97 1.70 2.37
N ILE A 80 10.98 2.98 2.02
CA ILE A 80 10.30 3.52 0.84
C ILE A 80 11.33 4.16 -0.08
N GLU A 81 11.35 3.69 -1.33
CA GLU A 81 12.13 4.29 -2.40
C GLU A 81 11.22 5.05 -3.35
N SER A 82 11.37 6.38 -3.37
CA SER A 82 10.56 7.26 -4.22
C SER A 82 11.29 7.61 -5.52
N ILE A 83 10.64 7.36 -6.65
CA ILE A 83 11.13 7.72 -7.99
C ILE A 83 10.21 8.82 -8.54
N LEU A 84 10.73 10.04 -8.59
CA LEU A 84 10.02 11.20 -9.12
C LEU A 84 10.15 11.22 -10.63
N ILE A 85 9.04 11.03 -11.35
CA ILE A 85 8.99 11.11 -12.80
C ILE A 85 8.54 12.50 -13.18
N GLU A 86 9.40 13.23 -13.90
CA GLU A 86 9.12 14.58 -14.34
C GLU A 86 8.78 14.61 -15.83
N LYS A 87 7.50 14.89 -16.10
CA LYS A 87 7.04 15.21 -17.46
C LYS A 87 6.20 16.46 -17.40
N ASN A 88 6.80 17.57 -17.82
CA ASN A 88 6.16 18.89 -17.76
C ASN A 88 4.73 18.86 -18.30
N ASP A 89 3.78 19.35 -17.52
CA ASP A 89 2.38 19.45 -17.92
C ASP A 89 2.11 20.84 -18.51
N PRO A 90 1.71 20.93 -19.80
CA PRO A 90 1.47 22.22 -20.43
C PRO A 90 0.28 22.98 -19.82
N GLU A 91 -0.65 22.28 -19.22
CA GLU A 91 -1.86 22.86 -18.59
C GLU A 91 -1.68 23.08 -17.08
N GLY A 92 -0.66 22.49 -16.48
CA GLY A 92 -0.41 22.57 -15.04
C GLY A 92 0.36 23.84 -14.64
N PRO A 93 0.09 24.39 -13.44
CA PRO A 93 0.82 25.54 -12.93
C PRO A 93 2.31 25.21 -12.82
N PHE A 94 3.15 26.01 -13.47
CA PHE A 94 4.61 25.78 -13.57
C PHE A 94 5.00 24.39 -14.13
N GLY A 95 4.09 23.72 -14.84
CA GLY A 95 4.32 22.39 -15.37
C GLY A 95 4.09 21.26 -14.36
N ALA A 96 3.60 21.57 -13.15
CA ALA A 96 3.35 20.59 -12.10
C ALA A 96 1.99 19.89 -12.25
N ARG A 97 1.89 18.70 -11.67
CA ARG A 97 0.65 17.94 -11.46
C ARG A 97 0.39 17.73 -9.97
N GLY A 98 -0.87 17.48 -9.63
CA GLY A 98 -1.22 17.12 -8.25
C GLY A 98 -0.57 15.81 -7.81
N LEU A 99 -0.12 15.76 -6.56
CA LEU A 99 0.50 14.60 -5.91
C LEU A 99 -0.25 14.19 -4.63
N GLY A 100 -1.49 14.61 -4.44
CA GLY A 100 -2.22 14.34 -3.21
C GLY A 100 -2.57 12.88 -3.02
N GLU A 101 -3.73 12.47 -3.48
CA GLU A 101 -4.30 11.18 -3.15
C GLU A 101 -3.89 10.03 -4.08
N HIS A 102 -3.41 10.32 -5.30
CA HIS A 102 -3.09 9.25 -6.25
C HIS A 102 -1.92 8.35 -5.79
N VAL A 103 -1.15 8.79 -4.81
CA VAL A 103 -0.03 8.03 -4.25
C VAL A 103 -0.53 6.79 -3.50
N LEU A 104 -1.60 6.91 -2.74
CA LEU A 104 -2.11 5.78 -1.95
C LEU A 104 -2.81 4.72 -2.80
N ILE A 105 -3.35 5.09 -3.96
CA ILE A 105 -4.16 4.19 -4.80
C ILE A 105 -3.46 2.88 -5.17
N PRO A 106 -2.20 2.86 -5.64
CA PRO A 106 -1.53 1.62 -6.03
C PRO A 106 -0.94 0.83 -4.85
N THR A 107 -0.94 1.34 -3.62
CA THR A 107 -0.26 0.71 -2.47
C THR A 107 -0.93 -0.63 -2.09
N ALA A 108 -2.22 -0.63 -1.79
CA ALA A 108 -2.92 -1.86 -1.43
C ALA A 108 -2.89 -2.91 -2.56
N PRO A 109 -3.14 -2.58 -3.85
CA PRO A 109 -2.97 -3.51 -4.94
C PRO A 109 -1.55 -4.08 -5.08
N ALA A 110 -0.50 -3.27 -4.87
CA ALA A 110 0.89 -3.74 -4.91
C ALA A 110 1.16 -4.80 -3.83
N ILE A 111 0.71 -4.55 -2.60
CA ILE A 111 0.84 -5.49 -1.48
C ILE A 111 0.06 -6.78 -1.74
N MET A 112 -1.19 -6.68 -2.21
CA MET A 112 -2.02 -7.86 -2.50
C MET A 112 -1.47 -8.67 -3.67
N ASN A 113 -0.91 -8.04 -4.70
CA ASN A 113 -0.24 -8.72 -5.81
C ASN A 113 1.04 -9.44 -5.34
N ALA A 114 1.82 -8.83 -4.45
CA ALA A 114 2.99 -9.46 -3.86
C ALA A 114 2.59 -10.68 -3.01
N LEU A 115 1.53 -10.58 -2.20
CA LEU A 115 0.98 -11.70 -1.43
C LEU A 115 0.53 -12.86 -2.34
N ARG A 116 -0.22 -12.54 -3.39
CA ARG A 116 -0.63 -13.52 -4.39
C ARG A 116 0.57 -14.19 -5.07
N ASN A 117 1.58 -13.42 -5.42
CA ASN A 117 2.80 -13.95 -6.05
C ASN A 117 3.57 -14.90 -5.12
N ALA A 118 3.63 -14.58 -3.82
CA ALA A 118 4.33 -15.37 -2.81
C ALA A 118 3.58 -16.66 -2.42
N THR A 119 2.25 -16.65 -2.39
CA THR A 119 1.45 -17.71 -1.75
C THR A 119 0.37 -18.33 -2.66
N GLY A 120 0.06 -17.69 -3.78
CA GLY A 120 -1.11 -18.03 -4.61
C GLY A 120 -2.45 -17.52 -4.03
N ALA A 121 -2.47 -16.99 -2.82
CA ALA A 121 -3.69 -16.53 -2.16
C ALA A 121 -4.27 -15.28 -2.85
N ILE A 122 -5.59 -15.24 -3.00
CA ILE A 122 -6.32 -14.09 -3.56
C ILE A 122 -7.15 -13.48 -2.44
N ILE A 123 -6.81 -12.26 -2.05
CA ILE A 123 -7.56 -11.47 -1.07
C ILE A 123 -8.58 -10.62 -1.82
N THR A 124 -9.85 -10.74 -1.44
CA THR A 124 -10.97 -10.00 -2.02
C THR A 124 -11.61 -9.02 -1.04
N LYS A 125 -11.20 -9.05 0.23
CA LYS A 125 -11.68 -8.17 1.29
C LYS A 125 -10.50 -7.60 2.07
N LEU A 126 -10.39 -6.28 2.11
CA LEU A 126 -9.42 -5.56 2.95
C LEU A 126 -10.03 -5.21 4.32
N PRO A 127 -9.18 -4.99 5.32
CA PRO A 127 -7.74 -5.27 5.37
C PRO A 127 -7.45 -6.77 5.29
N ALA A 128 -6.25 -7.13 4.78
CA ALA A 128 -5.76 -8.51 4.73
C ALA A 128 -5.25 -8.93 6.11
N LEU A 129 -6.18 -9.19 7.02
CA LEU A 129 -5.87 -9.65 8.37
C LEU A 129 -5.30 -11.08 8.34
N PRO A 130 -4.54 -11.51 9.37
CA PRO A 130 -3.91 -12.83 9.40
C PRO A 130 -4.86 -14.00 9.15
N ASP A 131 -6.06 -13.97 9.74
CA ASP A 131 -7.11 -14.97 9.53
C ASP A 131 -7.56 -15.03 8.06
N ARG A 132 -7.74 -13.88 7.41
CA ARG A 132 -8.12 -13.79 5.99
C ARG A 132 -7.01 -14.27 5.07
N ILE A 133 -5.76 -14.02 5.42
CA ILE A 133 -4.59 -14.52 4.67
C ILE A 133 -4.53 -16.05 4.77
N LEU A 134 -4.66 -16.62 5.96
CA LEU A 134 -4.68 -18.07 6.15
C LEU A 134 -5.80 -18.74 5.38
N GLU A 135 -7.02 -18.23 5.47
CA GLU A 135 -8.18 -18.74 4.73
C GLU A 135 -7.92 -18.72 3.21
N ALA A 136 -7.41 -17.61 2.69
CA ALA A 136 -7.11 -17.48 1.26
C ALA A 136 -6.00 -18.43 0.79
N ILE A 137 -4.98 -18.69 1.62
CA ILE A 137 -3.92 -19.66 1.35
C ILE A 137 -4.52 -21.09 1.28
N GLU A 138 -5.42 -21.42 2.21
CA GLU A 138 -6.06 -22.74 2.28
C GLU A 138 -6.96 -23.00 1.05
N ILE A 139 -7.73 -21.99 0.64
CA ILE A 139 -8.55 -22.03 -0.58
C ILE A 139 -7.66 -22.24 -1.80
N SER A 140 -6.56 -21.51 -1.90
CA SER A 140 -5.60 -21.62 -3.02
C SER A 140 -5.02 -23.04 -3.15
N LYS A 141 -4.67 -23.68 -2.03
CA LYS A 141 -4.15 -25.05 -2.01
C LYS A 141 -5.20 -26.09 -2.43
N ASN A 142 -6.45 -25.87 -2.08
CA ASN A 142 -7.55 -26.79 -2.38
C ASN A 142 -8.13 -26.61 -3.79
N GLY A 143 -8.02 -25.42 -4.38
CA GLY A 143 -8.48 -25.12 -5.75
C GLY A 143 -7.51 -25.53 -6.86
N SER A 144 -6.32 -26.03 -6.52
CA SER A 144 -5.30 -26.51 -7.47
C SER A 144 -5.31 -28.03 -7.68
N LYS A 145 -6.41 -28.71 -7.27
CA LYS A 145 -6.62 -30.16 -7.50
C LYS A 145 -7.60 -30.42 -8.62
#